data_856eae1f0b6811a3d8a6d2a37efd2afe
#
_entry.id   856eae1f0b6811a3d8a6d2a37efd2afe
#
_cell.length_a   1.000
_cell.length_b   1.000
_cell.length_c   1.000
_cell.angle_alpha   90.00
_cell.angle_beta   90.00
_cell.angle_gamma   90.00
#
_symmetry.space_group_name_H-M   'P 1'
#
loop_
_entity.id
_entity.type
_entity.pdbx_description
1 polymer ?
#
loop_
_entity_poly.entity_id
_entity_poly.type
_entity_poly.pdbx_seq_one_letter_code
_entity_poly.pdbx_strand_id
1 'polypeptide(L)'
;MIGLPAGTKVWLAAGITDMRSGFNGLAAKVQTALEEDPYSGHVFVFRGRRGDLIKLLWWTGDGLCLLAKRLERGRFVWPQANDGSVALTQAQLSMLLEGIDWRRPERTWRPQSAL
;
A
#
# COMPACT_ATOMS: atom_id res chain seq x y z
N MET A 1 -5.26 9.19 -7.42
CA MET A 1 -4.58 8.93 -6.17
C MET A 1 -3.93 10.20 -5.63
N ILE A 2 -3.47 10.18 -4.41
CA ILE A 2 -2.79 11.30 -3.76
C ILE A 2 -1.52 11.66 -4.51
N GLY A 3 -1.30 12.94 -4.77
CA GLY A 3 -0.04 13.42 -5.30
C GLY A 3 1.05 13.33 -4.22
N LEU A 4 2.12 12.63 -4.51
CA LEU A 4 3.26 12.49 -3.60
C LEU A 4 4.42 13.35 -4.10
N PRO A 5 5.17 13.99 -3.17
CA PRO A 5 6.37 14.72 -3.56
C PRO A 5 7.39 13.83 -4.28
N ALA A 6 8.18 14.43 -5.16
CA ALA A 6 9.27 13.73 -5.80
C ALA A 6 10.24 13.20 -4.73
N GLY A 7 10.75 12.00 -4.94
CA GLY A 7 11.64 11.34 -3.99
C GLY A 7 10.94 10.59 -2.86
N THR A 8 9.61 10.66 -2.77
CA THR A 8 8.87 9.85 -1.80
C THR A 8 9.03 8.37 -2.13
N LYS A 9 9.50 7.61 -1.14
CA LYS A 9 9.62 6.16 -1.26
C LYS A 9 8.34 5.49 -0.79
N VAL A 10 8.04 4.35 -1.36
CA VAL A 10 6.88 3.53 -1.00
C VAL A 10 7.39 2.16 -0.56
N TRP A 11 7.01 1.75 0.64
CA TRP A 11 7.42 0.48 1.23
C TRP A 11 6.19 -0.38 1.50
N LEU A 12 6.19 -1.60 0.96
CA LEU A 12 5.17 -2.60 1.28
C LEU A 12 5.68 -3.50 2.39
N ALA A 13 4.95 -3.55 3.50
CA ALA A 13 5.26 -4.46 4.60
C ALA A 13 5.04 -5.91 4.16
N ALA A 14 6.03 -6.76 4.41
CA ALA A 14 5.90 -8.18 4.13
C ALA A 14 4.84 -8.83 5.02
N GLY A 15 4.16 -9.83 4.47
CA GLY A 15 3.18 -10.60 5.22
C GLY A 15 1.86 -9.88 5.43
N ILE A 16 1.08 -10.43 6.35
CA ILE A 16 -0.27 -9.97 6.64
C ILE A 16 -0.26 -9.07 7.85
N THR A 17 -0.94 -7.93 7.74
CA THR A 17 -1.14 -6.99 8.83
C THR A 17 -2.57 -7.10 9.35
N ASP A 18 -2.75 -6.99 10.66
CA ASP A 18 -4.08 -6.89 11.25
C ASP A 18 -4.73 -5.57 10.80
N MET A 19 -5.75 -5.67 9.98
CA MET A 19 -6.42 -4.49 9.40
C MET A 19 -7.29 -3.73 10.40
N ARG A 20 -7.40 -4.20 11.63
CA ARG A 20 -8.01 -3.43 12.73
C ARG A 20 -7.06 -2.35 13.26
N SER A 21 -5.78 -2.45 12.94
CA SER A 21 -4.77 -1.47 13.37
C SER A 21 -5.05 -0.11 12.74
N GLY A 22 -5.02 0.92 13.57
CA GLY A 22 -5.13 2.32 13.16
C GLY A 22 -3.76 3.00 13.14
N PHE A 23 -3.76 4.31 13.33
CA PHE A 23 -2.55 5.12 13.25
C PHE A 23 -1.42 4.61 14.15
N ASN A 24 -1.71 4.40 15.44
CA ASN A 24 -0.68 4.02 16.41
C ASN A 24 -0.15 2.61 16.16
N GLY A 25 -1.03 1.66 15.90
CA GLY A 25 -0.64 0.28 15.63
C GLY A 25 0.20 0.15 14.37
N LEU A 26 -0.18 0.84 13.31
CA LEU A 26 0.57 0.81 12.06
C LEU A 26 1.90 1.56 12.20
N ALA A 27 1.92 2.71 12.88
CA ALA A 27 3.18 3.42 13.14
C ALA A 27 4.16 2.56 13.95
N ALA A 28 3.65 1.87 14.97
CA ALA A 28 4.48 0.95 15.75
C ALA A 28 5.04 -0.19 14.89
N LYS A 29 4.24 -0.72 13.97
CA LYS A 29 4.70 -1.76 13.05
C LYS A 29 5.80 -1.24 12.11
N VAL A 30 5.68 -0.01 11.63
CA VAL A 30 6.74 0.61 10.83
C VAL A 30 8.04 0.66 11.61
N GLN A 31 8.00 1.08 12.88
CA GLN A 31 9.19 1.17 13.71
C GLN A 31 9.81 -0.19 14.05
N THR A 32 8.98 -1.16 14.41
CA THR A 32 9.46 -2.43 14.95
C THR A 32 9.70 -3.49 13.88
N ALA A 33 8.77 -3.67 12.96
CA ALA A 33 8.86 -4.72 11.93
C ALA A 33 9.63 -4.26 10.70
N LEU A 34 9.46 -3.01 10.29
CA LEU A 34 10.13 -2.46 9.10
C LEU A 34 11.42 -1.72 9.45
N GLU A 35 11.63 -1.40 10.73
CA GLU A 35 12.79 -0.63 11.20
C GLU A 35 12.92 0.70 10.46
N GLU A 36 11.78 1.35 10.21
CA GLU A 36 11.69 2.61 9.51
C GLU A 36 11.03 3.67 10.41
N ASP A 37 11.13 4.92 9.98
CA ASP A 37 10.52 6.04 10.68
C ASP A 37 9.14 6.34 10.06
N PRO A 38 8.04 6.17 10.81
CA PRO A 38 6.71 6.48 10.29
C PRO A 38 6.51 7.97 9.99
N TYR A 39 7.35 8.84 10.54
CA TYR A 39 7.30 10.29 10.32
C TYR A 39 8.27 10.75 9.22
N SER A 40 8.78 9.86 8.42
CA SER A 40 9.77 10.17 7.37
C SER A 40 9.17 10.89 6.17
N GLY A 41 7.85 10.84 6.01
CA GLY A 41 7.18 11.31 4.80
C GLY A 41 7.05 10.25 3.72
N HIS A 42 7.69 9.11 3.89
CA HIS A 42 7.51 7.98 2.97
C HIS A 42 6.20 7.26 3.23
N VAL A 43 5.74 6.52 2.24
CA VAL A 43 4.45 5.81 2.31
C VAL A 43 4.69 4.36 2.71
N PHE A 44 3.93 3.90 3.68
CA PHE A 44 3.97 2.52 4.13
C PHE A 44 2.65 1.84 3.79
N VAL A 45 2.72 0.68 3.14
CA VAL A 45 1.59 -0.04 2.59
C VAL A 45 1.44 -1.35 3.34
N PHE A 46 0.21 -1.67 3.71
CA PHE A 46 -0.10 -2.86 4.51
C PHE A 46 -1.20 -3.67 3.83
N ARG A 47 -1.03 -4.99 3.87
CA ARG A 47 -1.93 -5.95 3.27
C ARG A 47 -2.72 -6.69 4.34
N GLY A 48 -4.04 -6.79 4.13
CA GLY A 48 -4.91 -7.64 4.95
C GLY A 48 -4.91 -9.10 4.51
N ARG A 49 -5.46 -9.96 5.36
CA ARG A 49 -5.46 -11.41 5.16
C ARG A 49 -6.16 -11.83 3.86
N ARG A 50 -7.29 -11.20 3.55
CA ARG A 50 -8.08 -11.57 2.36
C ARG A 50 -7.49 -11.06 1.06
N GLY A 51 -6.57 -10.11 1.13
CA GLY A 51 -5.96 -9.50 -0.05
C GLY A 51 -6.84 -8.45 -0.74
N ASP A 52 -8.03 -8.17 -0.24
CA ASP A 52 -8.97 -7.18 -0.79
C ASP A 52 -8.95 -5.84 -0.07
N LEU A 53 -8.20 -5.74 1.03
CA LEU A 53 -8.09 -4.54 1.85
C LEU A 53 -6.65 -4.10 1.93
N ILE A 54 -6.41 -2.83 1.61
CA ILE A 54 -5.11 -2.18 1.67
C ILE A 54 -5.20 -0.98 2.60
N LYS A 55 -4.17 -0.74 3.38
CA LYS A 55 -4.00 0.49 4.14
C LYS A 55 -2.68 1.14 3.80
N LEU A 56 -2.69 2.47 3.72
CA LEU A 56 -1.50 3.29 3.51
C LEU A 56 -1.36 4.25 4.68
N LEU A 57 -0.15 4.37 5.19
CA LEU A 57 0.18 5.30 6.27
C LEU A 57 1.33 6.19 5.82
N TRP A 58 1.19 7.52 5.97
CA TRP A 58 2.27 8.45 5.66
C TRP A 58 2.12 9.74 6.46
N TRP A 59 3.25 10.40 6.66
CA TRP A 59 3.36 11.68 7.38
C TRP A 59 3.40 12.82 6.39
N THR A 60 2.59 13.85 6.60
CA THR A 60 2.48 15.01 5.72
C THR A 60 3.16 16.26 6.26
N GLY A 61 3.93 16.13 7.34
CA GLY A 61 4.62 17.25 7.99
C GLY A 61 3.90 17.79 9.21
N ASP A 62 2.60 17.62 9.29
CA ASP A 62 1.78 18.07 10.41
C ASP A 62 0.85 16.98 10.96
N GLY A 63 0.78 15.83 10.32
CA GLY A 63 -0.07 14.75 10.78
C GLY A 63 0.17 13.46 10.03
N LEU A 64 -0.22 12.35 10.64
CA LEU A 64 -0.27 11.06 9.99
C LEU A 64 -1.57 10.93 9.21
N CYS A 65 -1.46 10.52 7.96
CA CYS A 65 -2.59 10.20 7.11
C CYS A 65 -2.73 8.70 6.97
N LEU A 66 -3.95 8.23 6.96
CA LEU A 66 -4.28 6.83 6.81
C LEU A 66 -5.35 6.70 5.72
N LEU A 67 -5.02 5.97 4.67
CA LEU A 67 -5.96 5.60 3.62
C LEU A 67 -6.29 4.13 3.76
N ALA A 68 -7.57 3.78 3.69
CA ALA A 68 -8.01 2.39 3.62
C ALA A 68 -8.87 2.22 2.37
N LYS A 69 -8.59 1.19 1.60
CA LYS A 69 -9.40 0.86 0.42
C LYS A 69 -9.69 -0.63 0.41
N ARG A 70 -10.97 -0.96 0.23
CA ARG A 70 -11.41 -2.34 0.06
C ARG A 70 -12.00 -2.49 -1.34
N LEU A 71 -11.51 -3.49 -2.09
CA LEU A 71 -12.12 -3.84 -3.34
C LEU A 71 -13.46 -4.55 -3.09
N GLU A 72 -14.50 -4.13 -3.78
CA GLU A 72 -15.81 -4.77 -3.67
C GLU A 72 -15.81 -6.12 -4.36
N ARG A 73 -14.93 -6.31 -5.35
CA ARG A 73 -14.74 -7.58 -6.07
C ARG A 73 -13.27 -7.84 -6.28
N GLY A 74 -12.89 -9.08 -6.10
CA GLY A 74 -11.52 -9.52 -6.35
C GLY A 74 -10.56 -9.10 -5.27
N ARG A 75 -9.30 -9.12 -5.61
CA ARG A 75 -8.18 -8.83 -4.72
C ARG A 75 -7.19 -7.93 -5.42
N PHE A 76 -6.44 -7.16 -4.63
CA PHE A 76 -5.26 -6.47 -5.16
C PHE A 76 -4.24 -7.50 -5.63
N VAL A 77 -3.43 -7.13 -6.61
CA VAL A 77 -2.32 -7.98 -7.07
C VAL A 77 -1.09 -7.64 -6.24
N TRP A 78 -0.82 -8.45 -5.24
CA TRP A 78 0.23 -8.18 -4.26
C TRP A 78 1.59 -8.66 -4.76
N PRO A 79 2.64 -7.83 -4.63
CA PRO A 79 4.00 -8.30 -4.83
C PRO A 79 4.37 -9.31 -3.75
N GLN A 80 5.23 -10.25 -4.09
CA GLN A 80 5.76 -11.16 -3.08
C GLN A 80 6.82 -10.43 -2.25
N ALA A 81 6.68 -10.58 -0.93
CA ALA A 81 7.63 -10.06 0.04
C ALA A 81 7.85 -11.13 1.10
N ASN A 82 9.06 -11.65 1.19
CA ASN A 82 9.35 -12.78 2.07
C ASN A 82 9.56 -12.33 3.51
N ASP A 83 10.26 -11.21 3.70
CA ASP A 83 10.47 -10.62 5.01
C ASP A 83 10.70 -9.11 4.87
N GLY A 84 10.58 -8.39 5.99
CA GLY A 84 10.84 -6.96 6.04
C GLY A 84 9.87 -6.15 5.19
N SER A 85 10.40 -5.53 4.14
CA SER A 85 9.61 -4.69 3.25
C SER A 85 10.10 -4.81 1.81
N VAL A 86 9.21 -4.44 0.89
CA VAL A 86 9.50 -4.38 -0.55
C VAL A 86 9.29 -2.94 -1.02
N ALA A 87 10.27 -2.41 -1.75
CA ALA A 87 10.16 -1.09 -2.34
C ALA A 87 9.26 -1.13 -3.57
N LEU A 88 8.35 -0.16 -3.66
CA LEU A 88 7.51 0.05 -4.83
C LEU A 88 7.79 1.43 -5.42
N THR A 89 7.70 1.55 -6.72
CA THR A 89 7.67 2.87 -7.35
C THR A 89 6.29 3.51 -7.10
N GLN A 90 6.20 4.82 -7.25
CA GLN A 90 4.91 5.49 -7.14
C GLN A 90 3.93 5.00 -8.21
N ALA A 91 4.43 4.70 -9.41
CA ALA A 91 3.61 4.13 -10.48
C ALA A 91 3.08 2.74 -10.11
N GLN A 92 3.92 1.91 -9.51
CA GLN A 92 3.49 0.58 -9.04
C GLN A 92 2.44 0.69 -7.93
N LEU A 93 2.59 1.65 -7.00
CA LEU A 93 1.57 1.89 -5.99
C LEU A 93 0.24 2.29 -6.61
N SER A 94 0.26 3.17 -7.60
CA SER A 94 -0.96 3.59 -8.29
C SER A 94 -1.65 2.41 -8.96
N MET A 95 -0.90 1.55 -9.64
CA MET A 95 -1.45 0.34 -10.27
C MET A 95 -2.00 -0.63 -9.23
N LEU A 96 -1.29 -0.83 -8.13
CA LEU A 96 -1.74 -1.68 -7.04
C LEU A 96 -3.10 -1.20 -6.51
N LEU A 97 -3.23 0.11 -6.23
CA LEU A 97 -4.45 0.70 -5.71
C LEU A 97 -5.64 0.60 -6.66
N GLU A 98 -5.39 0.57 -7.97
CA GLU A 98 -6.43 0.44 -8.98
C GLU A 98 -6.81 -1.01 -9.29
N GLY A 99 -6.15 -1.98 -8.66
CA GLY A 99 -6.37 -3.39 -8.96
C GLY A 99 -5.81 -3.81 -10.30
N ILE A 100 -4.78 -3.11 -10.77
CA ILE A 100 -4.09 -3.45 -12.01
C ILE A 100 -2.92 -4.37 -11.68
N ASP A 101 -2.70 -5.38 -12.52
CA ASP A 101 -1.51 -6.21 -12.39
C ASP A 101 -0.28 -5.38 -12.75
N TRP A 102 0.45 -4.96 -11.72
CA TRP A 102 1.61 -4.09 -11.88
C TRP A 102 2.79 -4.78 -12.56
N ARG A 103 2.79 -6.12 -12.62
CA ARG A 103 3.82 -6.91 -13.31
C ARG A 103 3.59 -6.91 -14.81
N ARG A 104 2.31 -6.91 -15.19
CA ARG A 104 1.85 -6.71 -16.56
C ARG A 104 0.78 -5.65 -16.47
N PRO A 105 0.98 -4.43 -16.97
CA PRO A 105 0.08 -3.30 -16.70
C PRO A 105 -1.26 -3.43 -17.42
N GLU A 106 -1.98 -4.50 -17.09
CA GLU A 106 -3.34 -4.76 -17.52
C GLU A 106 -4.25 -4.75 -16.30
N ARG A 107 -5.47 -4.30 -16.48
CA ARG A 107 -6.47 -4.38 -15.40
C ARG A 107 -6.78 -5.84 -15.12
N THR A 108 -6.95 -6.19 -13.83
CA THR A 108 -7.42 -7.52 -13.43
C THR A 108 -8.87 -7.72 -13.83
N TRP A 109 -9.59 -6.65 -14.12
CA TRP A 109 -10.91 -6.64 -14.71
C TRP A 109 -11.01 -5.46 -15.67
N ARG A 110 -11.66 -5.64 -16.82
CA ARG A 110 -11.94 -4.56 -17.75
C ARG A 110 -13.32 -4.71 -18.34
N PRO A 111 -14.01 -3.60 -18.66
CA PRO A 111 -15.31 -3.66 -19.35
C PRO A 111 -15.19 -4.30 -20.72
N GLN A 112 -16.16 -5.14 -21.07
CA GLN A 112 -16.23 -5.77 -22.40
C GLN A 112 -16.45 -4.75 -23.51
N SER A 113 -17.13 -3.68 -23.21
CA SER A 113 -17.53 -2.66 -24.18
C SER A 113 -16.56 -1.49 -24.24
N ALA A 114 -15.33 -1.67 -23.86
CA ALA A 114 -14.34 -0.60 -23.84
C ALA A 114 -13.84 -0.27 -25.25
N LEU A 115 -14.68 0.20 -26.08
CA LEU A 115 -14.33 0.59 -27.44
C LEU A 115 -14.60 2.06 -27.69
#